data_969f8a1056e3b9b3cbaab305cc5b0d3c
#
_entry.id   969f8a1056e3b9b3cbaab305cc5b0d3c
#
_cell.length_a   1.000
_cell.length_b   1.000
_cell.length_c   1.000
_cell.angle_alpha   90.00
_cell.angle_beta   90.00
_cell.angle_gamma   90.00
#
_symmetry.space_group_name_H-M   'P 1'
#
loop_
_entity.id
_entity.type
_entity.pdbx_description
1 polymer ?
#
loop_
_entity_poly.entity_id
_entity_poly.type
_entity_poly.pdbx_seq_one_letter_code
_entity_poly.pdbx_strand_id
1 'polypeptide(L)'
;FEGHSFITEGITPIGKNYFDGKYIKSIHKKFGRLPLRTYPLMTFSRFLFWSIFAQIRKIRPFWYINYNKEEARVFLEKKYDWKYYGGHHLENRMTAFFHSIYAPLKFNSDFRNNTLAALVREGKINRQDAWKKYNQSPYIEKNLVKYFIKRLDLTKDDYDRIMSRPTKSWKEYSTYKKRFEIFRPIFLILAKANLVPMSFYLKYCFPIEEKK
;
A
#
# COMPACT_ATOMS: atom_id res chain seq x y z
N PHE A 1 16.60 -4.80 2.15
CA PHE A 1 16.43 -3.76 1.12
C PHE A 1 14.95 -3.62 0.77
N GLU A 2 14.50 -2.38 0.58
CA GLU A 2 13.16 -2.06 0.06
C GLU A 2 13.31 -1.29 -1.25
N GLY A 3 12.57 -1.71 -2.31
CA GLY A 3 12.53 -1.06 -3.63
C GLY A 3 11.70 0.23 -3.68
N HIS A 4 11.14 0.66 -2.58
CA HIS A 4 10.29 1.85 -2.51
C HIS A 4 11.07 3.15 -2.74
N SER A 5 10.45 4.08 -3.46
CA SER A 5 11.00 5.41 -3.72
C SER A 5 9.91 6.47 -3.59
N PHE A 6 10.25 7.63 -3.03
CA PHE A 6 9.36 8.81 -3.07
C PHE A 6 9.14 9.31 -4.50
N ILE A 7 10.13 9.12 -5.34
CA ILE A 7 10.13 9.59 -6.71
C ILE A 7 9.18 8.76 -7.59
N THR A 8 9.21 7.43 -7.44
CA THR A 8 8.55 6.53 -8.39
C THR A 8 7.18 6.03 -7.93
N GLU A 9 6.91 6.00 -6.63
CA GLU A 9 5.74 5.30 -6.08
C GLU A 9 4.84 6.17 -5.22
N GLY A 10 5.18 7.45 -5.03
CA GLY A 10 4.38 8.37 -4.26
C GLY A 10 4.14 7.93 -2.81
N ILE A 11 5.13 7.30 -2.20
CA ILE A 11 5.03 6.89 -0.81
C ILE A 11 4.80 8.12 0.05
N THR A 12 3.74 8.07 0.84
CA THR A 12 3.45 9.10 1.82
C THR A 12 3.56 8.51 3.23
N PRO A 13 4.22 9.20 4.17
CA PRO A 13 4.20 8.80 5.57
C PRO A 13 2.80 8.87 6.18
N ILE A 14 1.91 9.68 5.60
CA ILE A 14 0.54 9.92 6.06
C ILE A 14 -0.42 9.04 5.27
N GLY A 15 -0.29 7.72 5.38
CA GLY A 15 -1.26 6.81 4.77
C GLY A 15 -2.50 6.65 5.66
N LYS A 16 -3.68 6.67 5.06
CA LYS A 16 -4.95 6.42 5.77
C LYS A 16 -5.16 4.96 6.13
N ASN A 17 -4.50 4.04 5.42
CA ASN A 17 -4.59 2.61 5.69
C ASN A 17 -3.68 2.26 6.87
N TYR A 18 -4.27 1.62 7.86
CA TYR A 18 -3.56 1.19 9.04
C TYR A 18 -3.83 -0.30 9.29
N PHE A 19 -2.79 -1.12 9.26
CA PHE A 19 -2.88 -2.51 9.66
C PHE A 19 -1.58 -2.97 10.33
N ASP A 20 -1.72 -3.83 11.33
CA ASP A 20 -0.62 -4.43 12.08
C ASP A 20 -0.97 -5.88 12.47
N GLY A 21 -0.11 -6.56 13.21
CA GLY A 21 -0.34 -7.93 13.63
C GLY A 21 -1.59 -8.11 14.51
N LYS A 22 -1.98 -7.10 15.29
CA LYS A 22 -3.23 -7.13 16.07
C LYS A 22 -4.45 -6.96 15.17
N TYR A 23 -4.36 -6.09 14.17
CA TYR A 23 -5.39 -5.90 13.15
C TYR A 23 -5.63 -7.20 12.38
N ILE A 24 -4.55 -7.84 11.89
CA ILE A 24 -4.63 -9.12 11.18
C ILE A 24 -5.28 -10.20 12.05
N LYS A 25 -4.87 -10.33 13.33
CA LYS A 25 -5.52 -11.25 14.27
C LYS A 25 -7.00 -10.96 14.48
N SER A 26 -7.37 -9.68 14.56
CA SER A 26 -8.77 -9.26 14.74
C SER A 26 -9.64 -9.65 13.55
N ILE A 27 -9.16 -9.45 12.32
CA ILE A 27 -9.83 -9.88 11.10
C ILE A 27 -9.90 -11.41 11.05
N HIS A 28 -8.78 -12.08 11.32
CA HIS A 28 -8.70 -13.53 11.30
C HIS A 28 -9.67 -14.18 12.31
N LYS A 29 -9.78 -13.63 13.52
CA LYS A 29 -10.74 -14.11 14.53
C LYS A 29 -12.18 -14.08 14.01
N LYS A 30 -12.50 -13.11 13.13
CA LYS A 30 -13.87 -12.93 12.60
C LYS A 30 -14.15 -13.76 11.35
N PHE A 31 -13.14 -13.95 10.49
CA PHE A 31 -13.32 -14.52 9.15
C PHE A 31 -12.40 -15.70 8.84
N GLY A 32 -11.36 -15.93 9.65
CA GLY A 32 -10.41 -17.00 9.44
C GLY A 32 -11.00 -18.37 9.75
N ARG A 33 -10.67 -19.35 8.91
CA ARG A 33 -11.10 -20.76 9.07
C ARG A 33 -9.99 -21.66 9.61
N LEU A 34 -8.73 -21.32 9.28
CA LEU A 34 -7.55 -22.09 9.68
C LEU A 34 -6.69 -21.30 10.66
N PRO A 35 -6.03 -21.93 11.63
CA PRO A 35 -5.19 -21.23 12.61
C PRO A 35 -3.96 -20.60 11.95
N LEU A 36 -3.56 -19.41 12.40
CA LEU A 36 -2.36 -18.69 11.94
C LEU A 36 -1.08 -19.30 12.56
N ARG A 37 -0.74 -20.55 12.24
CA ARG A 37 0.43 -21.24 12.82
C ARG A 37 1.74 -20.77 12.20
N THR A 38 1.82 -20.70 10.89
CA THR A 38 3.02 -20.36 10.12
C THR A 38 3.05 -18.91 9.60
N TYR A 39 1.96 -18.17 9.75
CA TYR A 39 1.89 -16.79 9.29
C TYR A 39 2.77 -15.87 10.14
N PRO A 40 3.73 -15.13 9.54
CA PRO A 40 4.69 -14.31 10.28
C PRO A 40 4.06 -13.00 10.77
N LEU A 41 3.28 -13.08 11.85
CA LEU A 41 2.66 -11.89 12.44
C LEU A 41 3.68 -10.99 13.11
N MET A 42 3.71 -9.71 12.71
CA MET A 42 4.45 -8.67 13.40
C MET A 42 3.63 -8.17 14.61
N THR A 43 3.88 -8.77 15.78
CA THR A 43 3.31 -8.29 17.05
C THR A 43 4.09 -7.07 17.55
N PHE A 44 3.51 -6.33 18.50
CA PHE A 44 4.17 -5.17 19.10
C PHE A 44 5.52 -5.53 19.74
N SER A 45 5.57 -6.62 20.51
CA SER A 45 6.81 -7.11 21.13
C SER A 45 7.86 -7.54 20.10
N ARG A 46 7.45 -8.25 19.05
CA ARG A 46 8.36 -8.61 17.95
C ARG A 46 8.89 -7.36 17.23
N PHE A 47 8.05 -6.38 16.99
CA PHE A 47 8.47 -5.14 16.36
C PHE A 47 9.56 -4.43 17.20
N LEU A 48 9.36 -4.31 18.53
CA LEU A 48 10.36 -3.74 19.41
C LEU A 48 11.65 -4.57 19.45
N PHE A 49 11.52 -5.89 19.55
CA PHE A 49 12.69 -6.79 19.53
C PHE A 49 13.53 -6.63 18.26
N TRP A 50 12.88 -6.69 17.10
CA TRP A 50 13.57 -6.55 15.81
C TRP A 50 14.18 -5.17 15.61
N SER A 51 13.54 -4.12 16.12
CA SER A 51 14.05 -2.74 15.96
C SER A 51 15.18 -2.41 16.94
N ILE A 52 15.07 -2.83 18.21
CA ILE A 52 15.99 -2.42 19.28
C ILE A 52 17.13 -3.42 19.44
N PHE A 53 16.82 -4.71 19.62
CA PHE A 53 17.83 -5.73 19.93
C PHE A 53 18.45 -6.34 18.69
N ALA A 54 17.67 -6.79 17.74
CA ALA A 54 18.18 -7.35 16.50
C ALA A 54 18.64 -6.28 15.48
N GLN A 55 18.31 -5.02 15.71
CA GLN A 55 18.71 -3.85 14.90
C GLN A 55 18.49 -4.03 13.40
N ILE A 56 17.38 -4.68 13.01
CA ILE A 56 17.04 -4.84 11.61
C ILE A 56 16.64 -3.48 11.04
N ARG A 57 17.45 -2.99 10.11
CA ARG A 57 17.27 -1.70 9.44
C ARG A 57 16.77 -1.89 8.02
N LYS A 58 15.87 -1.02 7.60
CA LYS A 58 15.37 -0.96 6.23
C LYS A 58 16.20 0.04 5.42
N ILE A 59 16.83 -0.43 4.37
CA ILE A 59 17.60 0.39 3.44
C ILE A 59 16.79 0.50 2.15
N ARG A 60 16.67 1.72 1.62
CA ARG A 60 15.95 2.05 0.39
C ARG A 60 16.93 2.63 -0.64
N PRO A 61 17.59 1.81 -1.45
CA PRO A 61 18.63 2.25 -2.37
C PRO A 61 18.17 3.36 -3.32
N PHE A 62 16.93 3.28 -3.82
CA PHE A 62 16.38 4.28 -4.74
C PHE A 62 16.15 5.68 -4.14
N TRP A 63 16.41 5.88 -2.85
CA TRP A 63 16.43 7.22 -2.25
C TRP A 63 17.78 7.93 -2.45
N TYR A 64 18.82 7.18 -2.77
CA TYR A 64 20.20 7.66 -2.88
C TYR A 64 20.71 7.70 -4.32
N ILE A 65 19.97 7.15 -5.27
CA ILE A 65 20.31 7.13 -6.69
C ILE A 65 19.25 7.86 -7.50
N ASN A 66 19.69 8.57 -8.54
CA ASN A 66 18.77 9.19 -9.49
C ASN A 66 18.17 8.11 -10.41
N TYR A 67 17.08 7.53 -9.98
CA TYR A 67 16.37 6.47 -10.71
C TYR A 67 15.24 7.04 -11.55
N ASN A 68 15.28 6.76 -12.85
CA ASN A 68 14.20 7.09 -13.78
C ASN A 68 13.49 5.82 -14.24
N LYS A 69 12.23 5.68 -13.85
CA LYS A 69 11.42 4.50 -14.15
C LYS A 69 11.17 4.31 -15.64
N GLU A 70 11.00 5.39 -16.41
CA GLU A 70 10.76 5.32 -17.85
C GLU A 70 12.02 4.89 -18.63
N GLU A 71 13.17 5.43 -18.26
CA GLU A 71 14.46 4.98 -18.83
C GLU A 71 14.73 3.52 -18.53
N ALA A 72 14.49 3.09 -17.28
CA ALA A 72 14.61 1.69 -16.88
C ALA A 72 13.66 0.79 -17.68
N ARG A 73 12.43 1.22 -17.93
CA ARG A 73 11.47 0.51 -18.76
C ARG A 73 11.99 0.33 -20.19
N VAL A 74 12.39 1.40 -20.83
CA VAL A 74 12.93 1.36 -22.21
C VAL A 74 14.16 0.46 -22.31
N PHE A 75 15.04 0.52 -21.29
CA PHE A 75 16.21 -0.36 -21.23
C PHE A 75 15.81 -1.85 -21.12
N LEU A 76 14.86 -2.17 -20.25
CA LEU A 76 14.39 -3.55 -20.06
C LEU A 76 13.67 -4.09 -21.31
N GLU A 77 12.84 -3.25 -21.95
CA GLU A 77 12.17 -3.62 -23.20
C GLU A 77 13.18 -3.94 -24.31
N LYS A 78 14.20 -3.08 -24.46
CA LYS A 78 15.22 -3.26 -25.51
C LYS A 78 16.19 -4.41 -25.25
N LYS A 79 16.64 -4.58 -24.01
CA LYS A 79 17.72 -5.52 -23.67
C LYS A 79 17.22 -6.92 -23.35
N TYR A 80 16.00 -7.04 -22.79
CA TYR A 80 15.49 -8.31 -22.25
C TYR A 80 14.13 -8.70 -22.83
N ASP A 81 13.65 -8.00 -23.87
CA ASP A 81 12.30 -8.20 -24.45
C ASP A 81 11.19 -8.22 -23.39
N TRP A 82 11.40 -7.42 -22.31
CA TRP A 82 10.42 -7.28 -21.26
C TRP A 82 9.21 -6.52 -21.77
N LYS A 83 7.99 -7.03 -21.51
CA LYS A 83 6.75 -6.41 -21.97
C LYS A 83 6.09 -5.60 -20.85
N TYR A 84 5.83 -4.34 -21.14
CA TYR A 84 5.13 -3.46 -20.20
C TYR A 84 3.66 -3.89 -20.04
N TYR A 85 3.23 -4.04 -18.81
CA TYR A 85 1.88 -4.52 -18.44
C TYR A 85 0.89 -3.41 -18.12
N GLY A 86 1.14 -2.16 -18.54
CA GLY A 86 0.15 -1.06 -18.54
C GLY A 86 0.09 -0.20 -17.28
N GLY A 87 0.75 -0.55 -16.18
CA GLY A 87 0.71 0.25 -14.96
C GLY A 87 1.41 -0.37 -13.76
N HIS A 88 1.36 0.33 -12.62
CA HIS A 88 2.01 -0.09 -11.39
C HIS A 88 1.30 -1.31 -10.77
N HIS A 89 2.03 -2.41 -10.63
CA HIS A 89 1.54 -3.70 -10.11
C HIS A 89 0.41 -4.36 -10.91
N LEU A 90 0.22 -4.01 -12.17
CA LEU A 90 -0.81 -4.63 -13.01
C LEU A 90 -0.40 -6.00 -13.58
N GLU A 91 0.86 -6.42 -13.41
CA GLU A 91 1.34 -7.79 -13.70
C GLU A 91 0.65 -8.85 -12.84
N ASN A 92 0.25 -8.50 -11.64
CA ASN A 92 -0.49 -9.37 -10.75
C ASN A 92 -1.99 -9.08 -10.89
N ARG A 93 -2.75 -10.06 -11.39
CA ARG A 93 -4.19 -9.90 -11.64
C ARG A 93 -5.02 -9.57 -10.41
N MET A 94 -4.65 -10.07 -9.22
CA MET A 94 -5.31 -9.69 -7.96
C MET A 94 -5.10 -8.21 -7.68
N THR A 95 -3.86 -7.73 -7.83
CA THR A 95 -3.54 -6.31 -7.63
C THR A 95 -4.19 -5.45 -8.72
N ALA A 96 -4.19 -5.91 -9.97
CA ALA A 96 -4.88 -5.22 -11.06
C ALA A 96 -6.38 -5.07 -10.79
N PHE A 97 -7.06 -6.14 -10.37
CA PHE A 97 -8.46 -6.08 -9.97
C PHE A 97 -8.69 -5.10 -8.81
N PHE A 98 -7.86 -5.20 -7.78
CA PHE A 98 -7.98 -4.34 -6.60
C PHE A 98 -7.78 -2.85 -6.95
N HIS A 99 -6.72 -2.51 -7.71
CA HIS A 99 -6.38 -1.14 -8.04
C HIS A 99 -7.30 -0.51 -9.09
N SER A 100 -7.69 -1.29 -10.12
CA SER A 100 -8.42 -0.74 -11.26
C SER A 100 -9.94 -0.84 -11.13
N ILE A 101 -10.45 -1.74 -10.28
CA ILE A 101 -11.88 -2.01 -10.18
C ILE A 101 -12.37 -1.88 -8.73
N TYR A 102 -11.83 -2.71 -7.83
CA TYR A 102 -12.39 -2.82 -6.48
C TYR A 102 -12.23 -1.54 -5.65
N ALA A 103 -11.01 -0.99 -5.58
CA ALA A 103 -10.74 0.21 -4.80
C ALA A 103 -11.43 1.46 -5.38
N PRO A 104 -11.44 1.73 -6.69
CA PRO A 104 -12.19 2.84 -7.26
C PRO A 104 -13.70 2.73 -7.04
N LEU A 105 -14.31 1.59 -7.35
CA LEU A 105 -15.76 1.42 -7.25
C LEU A 105 -16.25 1.33 -5.81
N LYS A 106 -15.50 0.66 -4.93
CA LYS A 106 -15.92 0.38 -3.57
C LYS A 106 -15.57 1.49 -2.58
N PHE A 107 -14.39 2.11 -2.74
CA PHE A 107 -13.82 3.06 -1.80
C PHE A 107 -13.60 4.46 -2.40
N ASN A 108 -13.99 4.66 -3.65
CA ASN A 108 -13.70 5.90 -4.39
C ASN A 108 -12.21 6.29 -4.26
N SER A 109 -11.32 5.30 -4.40
CA SER A 109 -9.89 5.44 -4.18
C SER A 109 -9.11 5.02 -5.42
N ASP A 110 -8.44 5.99 -6.06
CA ASP A 110 -7.61 5.77 -7.23
C ASP A 110 -6.12 5.91 -6.83
N PHE A 111 -5.40 4.79 -6.89
CA PHE A 111 -3.97 4.75 -6.52
C PHE A 111 -3.06 5.52 -7.48
N ARG A 112 -3.52 5.84 -8.70
CA ARG A 112 -2.76 6.68 -9.65
C ARG A 112 -2.47 8.06 -9.07
N ASN A 113 -3.34 8.57 -8.18
CA ASN A 113 -3.13 9.84 -7.50
C ASN A 113 -1.77 9.92 -6.80
N ASN A 114 -1.38 8.87 -6.07
CA ASN A 114 -0.10 8.86 -5.34
C ASN A 114 1.09 8.95 -6.30
N THR A 115 1.07 8.17 -7.39
CA THR A 115 2.14 8.16 -8.39
C THR A 115 2.22 9.49 -9.14
N LEU A 116 1.09 10.02 -9.60
CA LEU A 116 1.05 11.29 -10.32
C LEU A 116 1.49 12.46 -9.44
N ALA A 117 1.04 12.48 -8.18
CA ALA A 117 1.47 13.48 -7.21
C ALA A 117 2.99 13.41 -6.92
N ALA A 118 3.58 12.20 -6.89
CA ALA A 118 5.02 12.05 -6.76
C ALA A 118 5.76 12.62 -7.98
N LEU A 119 5.34 12.27 -9.19
CA LEU A 119 5.95 12.77 -10.43
C LEU A 119 5.89 14.31 -10.53
N VAL A 120 4.80 14.94 -10.07
CA VAL A 120 4.69 16.41 -10.02
C VAL A 120 5.68 16.99 -9.03
N ARG A 121 5.78 16.44 -7.81
CA ARG A 121 6.74 16.91 -6.79
C ARG A 121 8.19 16.82 -7.24
N GLU A 122 8.51 15.83 -8.05
CA GLU A 122 9.83 15.60 -8.63
C GLU A 122 10.09 16.40 -9.92
N GLY A 123 9.14 17.21 -10.36
CA GLY A 123 9.28 17.99 -11.59
C GLY A 123 9.32 17.14 -12.87
N LYS A 124 8.97 15.86 -12.81
CA LYS A 124 8.97 14.94 -13.97
C LYS A 124 7.79 15.19 -14.90
N ILE A 125 6.69 15.67 -14.38
CA ILE A 125 5.52 16.16 -15.15
C ILE A 125 4.97 17.41 -14.48
N ASN A 126 4.32 18.28 -15.24
CA ASN A 126 3.61 19.41 -14.68
C ASN A 126 2.24 18.98 -14.09
N ARG A 127 1.66 19.84 -13.25
CA ARG A 127 0.39 19.56 -12.58
C ARG A 127 -0.78 19.39 -13.56
N GLN A 128 -0.80 20.13 -14.64
CA GLN A 128 -1.88 20.08 -15.64
C GLN A 128 -1.88 18.72 -16.37
N ASP A 129 -0.70 18.25 -16.78
CA ASP A 129 -0.57 16.93 -17.42
C ASP A 129 -0.87 15.79 -16.45
N ALA A 130 -0.52 15.93 -15.18
CA ALA A 130 -0.93 14.98 -14.14
C ALA A 130 -2.46 14.91 -14.02
N TRP A 131 -3.14 16.03 -14.01
CA TRP A 131 -4.61 16.07 -13.99
C TRP A 131 -5.23 15.49 -15.26
N LYS A 132 -4.68 15.77 -16.44
CA LYS A 132 -5.13 15.14 -17.70
C LYS A 132 -5.04 13.63 -17.62
N LYS A 133 -3.90 13.09 -17.15
CA LYS A 133 -3.71 11.65 -16.97
C LYS A 133 -4.64 11.05 -15.91
N TYR A 134 -4.88 11.76 -14.82
CA TYR A 134 -5.77 11.30 -13.75
C TYR A 134 -7.22 11.19 -14.19
N ASN A 135 -7.69 12.16 -15.01
CA ASN A 135 -9.06 12.20 -15.54
C ASN A 135 -9.31 11.21 -16.69
N GLN A 136 -8.26 10.60 -17.26
CA GLN A 136 -8.43 9.50 -18.20
C GLN A 136 -8.90 8.25 -17.46
N SER A 137 -9.72 7.42 -18.10
CA SER A 137 -10.11 6.13 -17.55
C SER A 137 -8.87 5.27 -17.28
N PRO A 138 -8.79 4.60 -16.12
CA PRO A 138 -7.69 3.70 -15.85
C PRO A 138 -7.70 2.52 -16.83
N TYR A 139 -6.52 1.97 -17.09
CA TYR A 139 -6.43 0.73 -17.84
C TYR A 139 -7.08 -0.41 -17.05
N ILE A 140 -7.98 -1.11 -17.69
CA ILE A 140 -8.64 -2.29 -17.15
C ILE A 140 -8.46 -3.44 -18.15
N GLU A 141 -7.84 -4.53 -17.70
CA GLU A 141 -7.67 -5.73 -18.52
C GLU A 141 -9.04 -6.29 -18.93
N LYS A 142 -9.20 -6.58 -20.23
CA LYS A 142 -10.42 -7.19 -20.74
C LYS A 142 -10.71 -8.52 -20.03
N ASN A 143 -11.95 -8.70 -19.61
CA ASN A 143 -12.41 -9.91 -18.88
C ASN A 143 -11.83 -10.09 -17.46
N LEU A 144 -11.14 -9.11 -16.88
CA LEU A 144 -10.57 -9.23 -15.54
C LEU A 144 -11.63 -9.59 -14.47
N VAL A 145 -12.82 -8.98 -14.53
CA VAL A 145 -13.93 -9.30 -13.62
C VAL A 145 -14.40 -10.75 -13.79
N LYS A 146 -14.58 -11.21 -15.05
CA LYS A 146 -14.96 -12.61 -15.33
C LYS A 146 -13.92 -13.60 -14.82
N TYR A 147 -12.65 -13.29 -15.04
CA TYR A 147 -11.55 -14.10 -14.52
C TYR A 147 -11.61 -14.18 -12.98
N PHE A 148 -11.85 -13.05 -12.30
CA PHE A 148 -11.87 -12.97 -10.85
C PHE A 148 -13.04 -13.76 -10.25
N ILE A 149 -14.24 -13.60 -10.82
CA ILE A 149 -15.45 -14.36 -10.44
C ILE A 149 -15.18 -15.87 -10.55
N LYS A 150 -14.67 -16.32 -11.71
CA LYS A 150 -14.32 -17.73 -11.92
C LYS A 150 -13.24 -18.22 -10.94
N ARG A 151 -12.20 -17.42 -10.71
CA ARG A 151 -11.06 -17.83 -9.86
C ARG A 151 -11.42 -17.97 -8.39
N LEU A 152 -12.41 -17.20 -7.93
CA LEU A 152 -12.93 -17.26 -6.56
C LEU A 152 -14.16 -18.16 -6.40
N ASP A 153 -14.54 -18.86 -7.46
CA ASP A 153 -15.74 -19.72 -7.46
C ASP A 153 -17.01 -18.98 -7.00
N LEU A 154 -17.21 -17.79 -7.55
CA LEU A 154 -18.36 -16.93 -7.27
C LEU A 154 -19.36 -16.98 -8.42
N THR A 155 -20.63 -16.76 -8.09
CA THR A 155 -21.64 -16.38 -9.08
C THR A 155 -21.56 -14.88 -9.37
N LYS A 156 -22.21 -14.43 -10.44
CA LYS A 156 -22.36 -13.01 -10.75
C LYS A 156 -23.11 -12.28 -9.63
N ASP A 157 -24.15 -12.90 -9.08
CA ASP A 157 -24.95 -12.35 -7.99
C ASP A 157 -24.13 -12.22 -6.69
N ASP A 158 -23.25 -13.20 -6.41
CA ASP A 158 -22.32 -13.09 -5.29
C ASP A 158 -21.39 -11.88 -5.44
N TYR A 159 -20.85 -11.69 -6.64
CA TYR A 159 -20.01 -10.54 -6.94
C TYR A 159 -20.76 -9.22 -6.74
N ASP A 160 -21.96 -9.09 -7.30
CA ASP A 160 -22.76 -7.87 -7.21
C ASP A 160 -23.19 -7.61 -5.75
N ARG A 161 -23.54 -8.66 -5.00
CA ARG A 161 -23.82 -8.57 -3.56
C ARG A 161 -22.58 -8.11 -2.76
N ILE A 162 -21.39 -8.61 -3.09
CA ILE A 162 -20.14 -8.16 -2.43
C ILE A 162 -19.87 -6.71 -2.76
N MET A 163 -20.02 -6.31 -4.01
CA MET A 163 -19.75 -4.95 -4.45
C MET A 163 -20.76 -3.93 -3.90
N SER A 164 -22.03 -4.31 -3.68
CA SER A 164 -23.06 -3.43 -3.12
C SER A 164 -23.00 -3.25 -1.60
N ARG A 165 -22.34 -4.17 -0.85
CA ARG A 165 -22.24 -4.06 0.61
C ARG A 165 -21.52 -2.78 1.03
N PRO A 166 -21.91 -2.13 2.16
CA PRO A 166 -21.22 -0.96 2.67
C PRO A 166 -19.76 -1.27 2.99
N THR A 167 -18.91 -0.27 2.85
CA THR A 167 -17.48 -0.36 3.18
C THR A 167 -17.29 -0.41 4.69
N LYS A 168 -16.30 -1.19 5.13
CA LYS A 168 -15.89 -1.26 6.53
C LYS A 168 -14.63 -0.46 6.76
N SER A 169 -14.59 0.20 7.89
CA SER A 169 -13.40 0.93 8.33
C SER A 169 -12.44 0.01 9.10
N TRP A 170 -11.14 0.30 9.00
CA TRP A 170 -10.14 -0.35 9.87
C TRP A 170 -10.43 -0.10 11.37
N LYS A 171 -11.16 0.95 11.73
CA LYS A 171 -11.56 1.27 13.11
C LYS A 171 -12.48 0.22 13.75
N GLU A 172 -13.15 -0.60 12.93
CA GLU A 172 -13.97 -1.72 13.39
C GLU A 172 -13.13 -2.89 13.95
N TYR A 173 -11.82 -2.84 13.80
CA TYR A 173 -10.90 -3.89 14.18
C TYR A 173 -9.86 -3.40 15.19
N SER A 174 -9.40 -4.28 16.06
CA SER A 174 -8.37 -3.96 17.04
C SER A 174 -7.00 -3.76 16.39
N THR A 175 -6.28 -2.70 16.78
CA THR A 175 -4.94 -2.37 16.30
C THR A 175 -4.01 -2.02 17.47
N TYR A 176 -2.71 -1.86 17.20
CA TYR A 176 -1.77 -1.27 18.17
C TYR A 176 -1.73 0.26 18.14
N LYS A 177 -2.55 0.91 17.34
CA LYS A 177 -2.51 2.37 17.09
C LYS A 177 -2.44 3.18 18.40
N LYS A 178 -3.35 2.92 19.34
CA LYS A 178 -3.35 3.62 20.63
C LYS A 178 -2.06 3.42 21.44
N ARG A 179 -1.42 2.24 21.35
CA ARG A 179 -0.13 2.00 22.01
C ARG A 179 0.98 2.84 21.40
N PHE A 180 1.02 2.96 20.07
CA PHE A 180 1.99 3.83 19.39
C PHE A 180 1.78 5.30 19.76
N GLU A 181 0.54 5.75 19.90
CA GLU A 181 0.22 7.11 20.35
C GLU A 181 0.66 7.39 21.80
N ILE A 182 0.37 6.46 22.71
CA ILE A 182 0.79 6.55 24.12
C ILE A 182 2.32 6.58 24.24
N PHE A 183 3.00 5.69 23.53
CA PHE A 183 4.47 5.60 23.54
C PHE A 183 5.16 6.56 22.56
N ARG A 184 4.46 7.59 22.07
CA ARG A 184 5.00 8.57 21.12
C ARG A 184 6.37 9.14 21.51
N PRO A 185 6.65 9.55 22.76
CA PRO A 185 7.97 10.07 23.13
C PRO A 185 9.07 9.03 22.95
N ILE A 186 8.81 7.78 23.31
CA ILE A 186 9.77 6.67 23.13
C ILE A 186 10.03 6.44 21.63
N PHE A 187 8.99 6.41 20.81
CA PHE A 187 9.14 6.25 19.36
C PHE A 187 9.85 7.43 18.69
N LEU A 188 9.77 8.64 19.23
CA LEU A 188 10.58 9.75 18.77
C LEU A 188 12.08 9.50 19.01
N ILE A 189 12.44 9.03 20.21
CA ILE A 189 13.83 8.68 20.55
C ILE A 189 14.32 7.56 19.62
N LEU A 190 13.55 6.49 19.45
CA LEU A 190 13.89 5.39 18.54
C LEU A 190 14.05 5.86 17.09
N ALA A 191 13.22 6.81 16.64
CA ALA A 191 13.32 7.37 15.31
C ALA A 191 14.57 8.25 15.13
N LYS A 192 14.91 9.07 16.13
CA LYS A 192 16.15 9.87 16.13
C LYS A 192 17.40 8.99 16.19
N ALA A 193 17.33 7.86 16.88
CA ALA A 193 18.41 6.86 16.93
C ALA A 193 18.45 5.94 15.67
N ASN A 194 17.64 6.21 14.65
CA ASN A 194 17.51 5.38 13.44
C ASN A 194 17.15 3.90 13.70
N LEU A 195 16.58 3.57 14.85
CA LEU A 195 16.09 2.23 15.17
C LEU A 195 14.71 1.95 14.56
N VAL A 196 13.92 2.99 14.33
CA VAL A 196 12.69 2.94 13.54
C VAL A 196 12.71 4.08 12.50
N PRO A 197 12.10 3.91 11.32
CA PRO A 197 12.02 5.00 10.34
C PRO A 197 11.23 6.20 10.88
N MET A 198 11.69 7.44 10.61
CA MET A 198 10.94 8.65 10.96
C MET A 198 9.52 8.63 10.34
N SER A 199 9.37 8.08 9.14
CA SER A 199 8.06 7.88 8.50
C SER A 199 7.12 6.98 9.30
N PHE A 200 7.64 6.00 10.04
CA PHE A 200 6.85 5.19 10.97
C PHE A 200 6.32 6.04 12.13
N TYR A 201 7.20 6.82 12.76
CA TYR A 201 6.83 7.72 13.86
C TYR A 201 5.72 8.70 13.44
N LEU A 202 5.90 9.36 12.29
CA LEU A 202 4.91 10.31 11.77
C LEU A 202 3.57 9.65 11.41
N LYS A 203 3.59 8.42 10.91
CA LYS A 203 2.37 7.71 10.48
C LYS A 203 1.61 7.09 11.65
N TYR A 204 2.31 6.49 12.61
CA TYR A 204 1.67 5.62 13.59
C TYR A 204 1.51 6.24 14.98
N CYS A 205 2.34 7.24 15.33
CA CYS A 205 2.36 7.79 16.69
C CYS A 205 1.50 9.06 16.86
N PHE A 206 0.82 9.51 15.81
CA PHE A 206 -0.10 10.65 15.89
C PHE A 206 -1.54 10.23 15.64
N PRO A 207 -2.52 10.88 16.30
CA PRO A 207 -3.92 10.68 15.98
C PRO A 207 -4.18 10.90 14.50
N ILE A 208 -5.11 10.14 13.93
CA ILE A 208 -5.58 10.40 12.58
C ILE A 208 -6.62 11.49 12.67
N GLU A 209 -6.31 12.67 12.13
CA GLU A 209 -7.28 13.75 12.01
C GLU A 209 -8.46 13.31 11.14
N GLU A 210 -9.64 13.33 11.71
CA GLU A 210 -10.86 13.16 10.94
C GLU A 210 -11.12 14.49 10.24
N LYS A 211 -11.08 14.50 8.91
CA LYS A 211 -11.69 15.60 8.19
C LYS A 211 -13.19 15.57 8.53
N LYS A 212 -13.61 16.57 9.31
CA LYS A 212 -15.02 16.90 9.47
C LYS A 212 -15.63 17.24 8.11
#